data_ca793ca79e591bdeaa76903a0618cc37
#
_entry.id   ca793ca79e591bdeaa76903a0618cc37
#
_cell.length_a   1.000
_cell.length_b   1.000
_cell.length_c   1.000
_cell.angle_alpha   90.00
_cell.angle_beta   90.00
_cell.angle_gamma   90.00
#
_symmetry.space_group_name_H-M   'P 1'
#
loop_
_entity.id
_entity.type
_entity.pdbx_description
1 polymer ?
#
loop_
_entity_poly.entity_id
_entity_poly.type
_entity_poly.pdbx_seq_one_letter_code
_entity_poly.pdbx_strand_id
1 'polypeptide(L)'
;MPSWPKGGDAVFARIYGAATLGLNGHVIAVETDISNGLPSFDLVGLASTSVKEAKERVRAAVKNSGYEFPMRRLTVNLAPADLKKDTSGLDLSLAVAILVSSGQIPEEACEKCLFMGELALDGRIRPVNGILPMVLEGAAQGMKTVFVSRDNAAEALLCPDLTVYGVDTLCDVAACLTGEKPLDAARPEPLAPDQLDYDVDFAEVQGQAEAKRVLEIAAG
;
A
#
# COMPACT_ATOMS: atom_id res chain seq x y z
N MET A 1 5.01 23.42 -18.68
CA MET A 1 5.79 22.18 -18.77
C MET A 1 6.90 22.28 -17.74
N PRO A 2 6.92 21.43 -16.70
CA PRO A 2 8.02 21.45 -15.73
C PRO A 2 9.30 21.00 -16.43
N SER A 3 10.36 21.75 -16.23
CA SER A 3 11.69 21.44 -16.75
C SER A 3 12.33 20.36 -15.91
N TRP A 4 12.49 19.17 -16.46
CA TRP A 4 13.23 18.07 -15.87
C TRP A 4 14.70 18.43 -15.61
N PRO A 5 15.30 17.94 -14.52
CA PRO A 5 16.74 18.02 -14.39
C PRO A 5 17.39 17.19 -15.51
N LYS A 6 18.03 17.88 -16.44
CA LYS A 6 18.90 17.28 -17.44
C LYS A 6 20.24 16.99 -16.78
N GLY A 7 20.51 15.73 -16.51
CA GLY A 7 21.84 15.33 -16.05
C GLY A 7 21.82 14.08 -15.18
N GLY A 8 22.37 13.05 -15.65
CA GLY A 8 22.82 11.74 -15.30
C GLY A 8 23.17 11.33 -13.89
N ASP A 9 22.61 11.88 -12.85
CA ASP A 9 22.84 11.41 -11.49
C ASP A 9 21.82 10.34 -11.11
N ALA A 10 22.28 9.30 -10.44
CA ALA A 10 21.43 8.28 -9.84
C ALA A 10 20.43 8.97 -8.91
N VAL A 11 19.13 8.78 -9.15
CA VAL A 11 18.11 9.37 -8.29
C VAL A 11 17.63 8.27 -7.36
N PHE A 12 18.02 8.40 -6.11
CA PHE A 12 17.56 7.53 -5.03
C PHE A 12 16.24 8.06 -4.47
N ALA A 13 15.31 7.16 -4.16
CA ALA A 13 14.10 7.49 -3.42
C ALA A 13 13.79 6.39 -2.38
N ARG A 14 13.21 6.79 -1.26
CA ARG A 14 12.75 5.87 -0.22
C ARG A 14 11.29 6.15 0.13
N ILE A 15 10.44 5.17 -0.15
CA ILE A 15 9.02 5.21 0.11
C ILE A 15 8.65 4.06 1.06
N TYR A 16 7.56 4.20 1.79
CA TYR A 16 7.15 3.21 2.76
C TYR A 16 5.84 2.55 2.34
N GLY A 17 5.85 1.23 2.33
CA GLY A 17 4.69 0.35 2.29
C GLY A 17 4.63 -0.48 3.56
N ALA A 18 3.71 -1.43 3.63
CA ALA A 18 3.70 -2.39 4.72
C ALA A 18 3.25 -3.77 4.23
N ALA A 19 3.58 -4.78 5.01
CA ALA A 19 3.19 -6.17 4.79
C ALA A 19 2.85 -6.83 6.11
N THR A 20 2.04 -7.89 6.08
CA THR A 20 1.75 -8.71 7.26
C THR A 20 2.62 -9.95 7.30
N LEU A 21 3.03 -10.35 8.50
CA LEU A 21 3.60 -11.64 8.79
C LEU A 21 2.84 -12.27 9.97
N GLY A 22 2.02 -13.26 9.70
CA GLY A 22 1.03 -13.74 10.65
C GLY A 22 0.02 -12.63 10.98
N LEU A 23 -0.09 -12.25 12.24
CA LEU A 23 -0.98 -11.17 12.71
C LEU A 23 -0.28 -9.81 12.85
N ASN A 24 1.03 -9.75 12.64
CA ASN A 24 1.80 -8.53 12.83
C ASN A 24 1.98 -7.76 11.53
N GLY A 25 1.79 -6.44 11.59
CA GLY A 25 2.20 -5.54 10.53
C GLY A 25 3.69 -5.23 10.58
N HIS A 26 4.30 -5.02 9.42
CA HIS A 26 5.70 -4.62 9.29
C HIS A 26 5.80 -3.52 8.24
N VAL A 27 6.40 -2.40 8.61
CA VAL A 27 6.71 -1.34 7.63
C VAL A 27 7.86 -1.80 6.75
N ILE A 28 7.70 -1.64 5.46
CA ILE A 28 8.66 -2.00 4.42
C ILE A 28 9.17 -0.74 3.75
N ALA A 29 10.45 -0.47 3.85
CA ALA A 29 11.07 0.57 3.05
C ALA A 29 11.30 0.05 1.62
N VAL A 30 10.74 0.77 0.67
CA VAL A 30 10.92 0.56 -0.78
C VAL A 30 11.94 1.57 -1.26
N GLU A 31 13.17 1.13 -1.43
CA GLU A 31 14.30 1.95 -1.86
C GLU A 31 14.53 1.73 -3.35
N THR A 32 14.49 2.82 -4.12
CA THR A 32 14.68 2.79 -5.57
C THR A 32 15.93 3.55 -5.98
N ASP A 33 16.69 2.96 -6.91
CA ASP A 33 17.83 3.58 -7.57
C ASP A 33 17.66 3.49 -9.08
N ILE A 34 17.77 4.64 -9.76
CA ILE A 34 17.77 4.72 -11.22
C ILE A 34 19.16 5.10 -11.67
N SER A 35 19.87 4.17 -12.29
CA SER A 35 21.23 4.33 -12.76
C SER A 35 21.35 4.20 -14.28
N ASN A 36 22.47 4.68 -14.83
CA ASN A 36 22.76 4.53 -16.24
C ASN A 36 23.08 3.07 -16.57
N GLY A 37 22.54 2.57 -17.68
CA GLY A 37 22.77 1.19 -18.14
C GLY A 37 21.68 0.71 -19.06
N LEU A 38 21.76 -0.57 -19.43
CA LEU A 38 20.70 -1.21 -20.18
C LEU A 38 19.42 -1.28 -19.33
N PRO A 39 18.26 -1.01 -19.93
CA PRO A 39 16.99 -1.05 -19.22
C PRO A 39 16.78 -2.39 -18.52
N SER A 40 16.70 -2.36 -17.18
CA SER A 40 16.34 -3.51 -16.36
C SER A 40 15.46 -3.06 -15.20
N PHE A 41 14.70 -3.98 -14.65
CA PHE A 41 13.95 -3.78 -13.41
C PHE A 41 14.28 -4.92 -12.45
N ASP A 42 15.18 -4.66 -11.53
CA ASP A 42 15.68 -5.62 -10.56
C ASP A 42 15.04 -5.38 -9.18
N LEU A 43 14.45 -6.43 -8.59
CA LEU A 43 13.84 -6.38 -7.28
C LEU A 43 14.60 -7.29 -6.32
N VAL A 44 15.11 -6.73 -5.23
CA VAL A 44 15.92 -7.41 -4.22
C VAL A 44 15.28 -7.31 -2.83
N GLY A 45 15.78 -8.04 -1.84
CA GLY A 45 15.26 -8.01 -0.48
C GLY A 45 14.25 -9.11 -0.19
N LEU A 46 14.60 -10.37 -0.46
CA LEU A 46 13.80 -11.59 -0.19
C LEU A 46 12.33 -11.50 -0.66
N ALA A 47 12.13 -10.89 -1.82
CA ALA A 47 10.81 -10.77 -2.41
C ALA A 47 10.23 -12.16 -2.74
N SER A 48 8.98 -12.39 -2.37
CA SER A 48 8.22 -13.56 -2.79
C SER A 48 7.98 -13.58 -4.30
N THR A 49 7.47 -14.69 -4.83
CA THR A 49 7.08 -14.78 -6.25
C THR A 49 6.01 -13.73 -6.59
N SER A 50 5.01 -13.54 -5.73
CA SER A 50 3.94 -12.55 -5.92
C SER A 50 4.46 -11.11 -6.01
N VAL A 51 5.46 -10.74 -5.19
CA VAL A 51 6.09 -9.42 -5.28
C VAL A 51 6.93 -9.29 -6.56
N LYS A 52 7.59 -10.37 -7.00
CA LYS A 52 8.32 -10.37 -8.29
C LYS A 52 7.38 -10.20 -9.48
N GLU A 53 6.20 -10.83 -9.44
CA GLU A 53 5.15 -10.67 -10.46
C GLU A 53 4.59 -9.25 -10.48
N ALA A 54 4.64 -8.54 -9.35
CA ALA A 54 4.24 -7.13 -9.26
C ALA A 54 5.00 -6.21 -10.26
N LYS A 55 6.22 -6.59 -10.67
CA LYS A 55 7.02 -5.81 -11.63
C LYS A 55 6.23 -5.46 -12.89
N GLU A 56 5.61 -6.46 -13.50
CA GLU A 56 4.87 -6.26 -14.76
C GLU A 56 3.57 -5.48 -14.51
N ARG A 57 2.88 -5.74 -13.38
CA ARG A 57 1.69 -4.97 -13.00
C ARG A 57 2.02 -3.50 -12.78
N VAL A 58 3.03 -3.21 -11.96
CA VAL A 58 3.48 -1.84 -11.66
C VAL A 58 3.91 -1.11 -12.93
N ARG A 59 4.69 -1.78 -13.80
CA ARG A 59 5.12 -1.20 -15.08
C ARG A 59 3.94 -0.83 -15.96
N ALA A 60 2.96 -1.72 -16.10
CA ALA A 60 1.76 -1.48 -16.88
C ALA A 60 0.90 -0.37 -16.26
N ALA A 61 0.66 -0.43 -14.94
CA ALA A 61 -0.13 0.56 -14.22
C ALA A 61 0.45 1.97 -14.36
N VAL A 62 1.76 2.14 -14.16
CA VAL A 62 2.44 3.45 -14.33
C VAL A 62 2.22 4.00 -15.75
N LYS A 63 2.45 3.18 -16.79
CA LYS A 63 2.27 3.60 -18.19
C LYS A 63 0.82 3.91 -18.53
N ASN A 64 -0.11 3.06 -18.09
CA ASN A 64 -1.53 3.22 -18.40
C ASN A 64 -2.17 4.37 -17.59
N SER A 65 -1.52 4.79 -16.50
CA SER A 65 -1.86 6.03 -15.77
C SER A 65 -1.26 7.30 -16.40
N GLY A 66 -0.60 7.21 -17.56
CA GLY A 66 -0.04 8.36 -18.27
C GLY A 66 1.31 8.85 -17.77
N TYR A 67 1.97 8.09 -16.89
CA TYR A 67 3.29 8.41 -16.37
C TYR A 67 4.41 7.70 -17.13
N GLU A 68 5.61 8.28 -17.10
CA GLU A 68 6.77 7.68 -17.72
C GLU A 68 7.38 6.58 -16.84
N PHE A 69 7.58 5.39 -17.41
CA PHE A 69 8.35 4.34 -16.76
C PHE A 69 9.83 4.45 -17.20
N PRO A 70 10.81 4.52 -16.27
CA PRO A 70 12.20 4.74 -16.60
C PRO A 70 12.75 3.70 -17.57
N MET A 71 13.33 4.16 -18.69
CA MET A 71 14.04 3.32 -19.67
C MET A 71 15.55 3.26 -19.33
N ARG A 72 15.85 3.00 -18.05
CA ARG A 72 17.18 2.90 -17.47
C ARG A 72 17.27 1.66 -16.58
N ARG A 73 18.41 1.43 -15.98
CA ARG A 73 18.56 0.39 -14.96
C ARG A 73 17.86 0.85 -13.67
N LEU A 74 16.78 0.17 -13.31
CA LEU A 74 15.98 0.38 -12.10
C LEU A 74 16.26 -0.77 -11.13
N THR A 75 16.80 -0.45 -9.97
CA THR A 75 16.99 -1.40 -8.86
C THR A 75 16.08 -1.00 -7.71
N VAL A 76 15.29 -1.93 -7.22
CA VAL A 76 14.42 -1.72 -6.05
C VAL A 76 14.80 -2.69 -4.95
N ASN A 77 15.08 -2.16 -3.77
CA ASN A 77 15.35 -2.93 -2.57
C ASN A 77 14.17 -2.84 -1.60
N LEU A 78 13.70 -3.99 -1.09
CA LEU A 78 12.65 -4.07 -0.09
C LEU A 78 13.29 -4.37 1.28
N ALA A 79 13.41 -3.37 2.13
CA ALA A 79 14.00 -3.51 3.45
C ALA A 79 12.93 -3.59 4.57
N PRO A 80 13.14 -4.40 5.63
CA PRO A 80 14.31 -5.22 5.89
C PRO A 80 14.34 -6.51 5.06
N ALA A 81 15.53 -7.04 4.76
CA ALA A 81 15.71 -8.18 3.85
C ALA A 81 15.36 -9.55 4.47
N ASP A 82 15.32 -9.65 5.79
CA ASP A 82 15.03 -10.88 6.55
C ASP A 82 13.53 -11.24 6.60
N LEU A 83 12.65 -10.32 6.23
CA LEU A 83 11.20 -10.55 6.18
C LEU A 83 10.78 -11.07 4.80
N LYS A 84 10.11 -12.22 4.78
CA LYS A 84 9.46 -12.72 3.57
C LYS A 84 8.21 -11.89 3.29
N LYS A 85 8.22 -11.15 2.18
CA LYS A 85 7.12 -10.28 1.77
C LYS A 85 6.23 -11.05 0.81
N ASP A 86 5.05 -11.46 1.26
CA ASP A 86 4.12 -12.31 0.49
C ASP A 86 2.91 -11.55 -0.06
N THR A 87 2.85 -10.23 0.11
CA THR A 87 1.65 -9.47 -0.25
C THR A 87 1.81 -8.67 -1.54
N SER A 88 0.76 -8.67 -2.37
CA SER A 88 0.61 -7.74 -3.49
C SER A 88 0.38 -6.29 -3.03
N GLY A 89 0.19 -6.08 -1.74
CA GLY A 89 -0.06 -4.76 -1.13
C GLY A 89 1.07 -3.74 -1.29
N LEU A 90 2.24 -4.17 -1.74
CA LEU A 90 3.39 -3.29 -2.02
C LEU A 90 3.37 -2.67 -3.43
N ASP A 91 2.43 -3.04 -4.31
CA ASP A 91 2.40 -2.52 -5.68
C ASP A 91 2.30 -0.99 -5.72
N LEU A 92 1.44 -0.41 -4.86
CA LEU A 92 1.28 1.05 -4.80
C LEU A 92 2.56 1.74 -4.33
N SER A 93 3.20 1.25 -3.26
CA SER A 93 4.47 1.81 -2.78
C SER A 93 5.60 1.68 -3.80
N LEU A 94 5.66 0.57 -4.55
CA LEU A 94 6.59 0.38 -5.67
C LEU A 94 6.36 1.42 -6.78
N ALA A 95 5.11 1.64 -7.18
CA ALA A 95 4.78 2.63 -8.22
C ALA A 95 5.15 4.04 -7.78
N VAL A 96 4.77 4.45 -6.56
CA VAL A 96 5.11 5.77 -6.01
C VAL A 96 6.62 5.95 -5.92
N ALA A 97 7.37 4.94 -5.47
CA ALA A 97 8.83 4.99 -5.40
C ALA A 97 9.48 5.20 -6.77
N ILE A 98 8.95 4.56 -7.82
CA ILE A 98 9.40 4.76 -9.20
C ILE A 98 9.08 6.18 -9.69
N LEU A 99 7.90 6.71 -9.39
CA LEU A 99 7.50 8.06 -9.78
C LEU A 99 8.33 9.12 -9.07
N VAL A 100 8.67 8.92 -7.79
CA VAL A 100 9.56 9.81 -7.03
C VAL A 100 10.98 9.75 -7.59
N SER A 101 11.56 8.55 -7.74
CA SER A 101 12.94 8.39 -8.24
C SER A 101 13.11 8.86 -9.69
N SER A 102 12.03 8.91 -10.48
CA SER A 102 12.02 9.51 -11.81
C SER A 102 11.66 11.00 -11.82
N GLY A 103 11.47 11.62 -10.65
CA GLY A 103 11.18 13.04 -10.49
C GLY A 103 9.75 13.45 -10.85
N GLN A 104 8.83 12.51 -11.04
CA GLN A 104 7.44 12.79 -11.41
C GLN A 104 6.57 13.14 -10.19
N ILE A 105 7.02 12.78 -9.00
CA ILE A 105 6.43 13.17 -7.71
C ILE A 105 7.56 13.72 -6.83
N PRO A 106 7.35 14.84 -6.12
CA PRO A 106 8.35 15.36 -5.19
C PRO A 106 8.50 14.42 -3.98
N GLU A 107 9.73 14.12 -3.57
CA GLU A 107 10.03 13.23 -2.45
C GLU A 107 9.46 13.78 -1.13
N GLU A 108 9.51 15.08 -0.95
CA GLU A 108 9.01 15.77 0.24
C GLU A 108 7.53 15.57 0.47
N ALA A 109 6.74 15.37 -0.59
CA ALA A 109 5.31 15.09 -0.49
C ALA A 109 5.01 13.68 0.07
N CYS A 110 6.00 12.80 0.06
CA CYS A 110 5.88 11.43 0.54
C CYS A 110 6.41 11.25 1.98
N GLU A 111 6.89 12.34 2.61
CA GLU A 111 7.43 12.26 3.96
C GLU A 111 6.38 11.77 4.97
N LYS A 112 6.74 10.74 5.74
CA LYS A 112 5.84 10.08 6.72
C LYS A 112 4.54 9.54 6.12
N CYS A 113 4.53 9.22 4.83
CA CYS A 113 3.42 8.59 4.15
C CYS A 113 3.64 7.08 4.03
N LEU A 114 2.55 6.33 4.17
CA LEU A 114 2.48 4.89 3.97
C LEU A 114 1.57 4.59 2.78
N PHE A 115 2.02 3.75 1.85
CA PHE A 115 1.29 3.44 0.63
C PHE A 115 1.01 1.95 0.55
N MET A 116 -0.26 1.55 0.51
CA MET A 116 -0.67 0.15 0.49
C MET A 116 -1.83 -0.07 -0.50
N GLY A 117 -1.68 -1.07 -1.35
CA GLY A 117 -2.69 -1.44 -2.33
C GLY A 117 -2.09 -2.25 -3.48
N GLU A 118 -2.88 -3.16 -4.02
CA GLU A 118 -2.54 -3.88 -5.25
C GLU A 118 -2.90 -3.02 -6.46
N LEU A 119 -2.05 -2.98 -7.47
CA LEU A 119 -2.34 -2.28 -8.73
C LEU A 119 -2.91 -3.22 -9.78
N ALA A 120 -4.03 -2.84 -10.36
CA ALA A 120 -4.48 -3.40 -11.62
C ALA A 120 -3.67 -2.81 -12.79
N LEU A 121 -3.63 -3.48 -13.93
CA LEU A 121 -2.87 -3.05 -15.10
C LEU A 121 -3.29 -1.68 -15.65
N ASP A 122 -4.52 -1.27 -15.38
CA ASP A 122 -5.09 0.03 -15.76
C ASP A 122 -4.84 1.16 -14.75
N GLY A 123 -4.09 0.86 -13.67
CA GLY A 123 -3.74 1.83 -12.63
C GLY A 123 -4.78 1.95 -11.51
N ARG A 124 -5.86 1.17 -11.50
CA ARG A 124 -6.77 1.10 -10.36
C ARG A 124 -6.11 0.43 -9.17
N ILE A 125 -6.46 0.92 -7.97
CA ILE A 125 -5.95 0.40 -6.70
C ILE A 125 -7.00 -0.55 -6.12
N ARG A 126 -6.59 -1.80 -5.93
CA ARG A 126 -7.42 -2.84 -5.34
C ARG A 126 -7.17 -2.97 -3.84
N PRO A 127 -8.19 -3.38 -3.07
CA PRO A 127 -8.02 -3.62 -1.64
C PRO A 127 -7.05 -4.78 -1.36
N VAL A 128 -6.43 -4.70 -0.20
CA VAL A 128 -5.56 -5.74 0.34
C VAL A 128 -6.01 -6.12 1.75
N ASN A 129 -5.68 -7.32 2.18
CA ASN A 129 -6.05 -7.82 3.50
C ASN A 129 -5.04 -7.38 4.57
N GLY A 130 -5.53 -7.19 5.80
CA GLY A 130 -4.70 -6.94 6.98
C GLY A 130 -4.19 -5.50 7.06
N ILE A 131 -4.99 -4.54 6.64
CA ILE A 131 -4.66 -3.11 6.73
C ILE A 131 -4.48 -2.68 8.18
N LEU A 132 -5.34 -3.09 9.09
CA LEU A 132 -5.29 -2.64 10.49
C LEU A 132 -3.92 -2.90 11.16
N PRO A 133 -3.36 -4.12 11.20
CA PRO A 133 -2.03 -4.33 11.78
C PRO A 133 -0.94 -3.53 11.06
N MET A 134 -1.04 -3.32 9.75
CA MET A 134 -0.08 -2.55 8.98
C MET A 134 -0.10 -1.05 9.34
N VAL A 135 -1.28 -0.45 9.48
CA VAL A 135 -1.40 0.97 9.84
C VAL A 135 -1.04 1.22 11.31
N LEU A 136 -1.35 0.29 12.22
CA LEU A 136 -0.93 0.39 13.63
C LEU A 136 0.60 0.39 13.74
N GLU A 137 1.28 -0.49 13.03
CA GLU A 137 2.75 -0.51 13.01
C GLU A 137 3.31 0.76 12.35
N GLY A 138 2.70 1.22 11.24
CA GLY A 138 3.08 2.48 10.62
C GLY A 138 2.99 3.66 11.58
N ALA A 139 1.89 3.79 12.31
CA ALA A 139 1.69 4.84 13.32
C ALA A 139 2.74 4.74 14.44
N ALA A 140 3.03 3.54 14.93
CA ALA A 140 4.06 3.30 15.94
C ALA A 140 5.46 3.72 15.45
N GLN A 141 5.75 3.62 14.17
CA GLN A 141 6.99 4.08 13.54
C GLN A 141 6.97 5.57 13.12
N GLY A 142 5.92 6.30 13.48
CA GLY A 142 5.82 7.75 13.27
C GLY A 142 5.30 8.17 11.90
N MET A 143 4.72 7.27 11.12
CA MET A 143 3.95 7.64 9.93
C MET A 143 2.77 8.51 10.34
N LYS A 144 2.33 9.39 9.44
CA LYS A 144 1.23 10.34 9.72
C LYS A 144 0.12 10.26 8.69
N THR A 145 0.43 9.79 7.51
CA THR A 145 -0.51 9.72 6.40
C THR A 145 -0.50 8.32 5.79
N VAL A 146 -1.66 7.82 5.41
CA VAL A 146 -1.76 6.55 4.69
C VAL A 146 -2.65 6.70 3.44
N PHE A 147 -2.16 6.16 2.33
CA PHE A 147 -2.89 6.00 1.09
C PHE A 147 -3.23 4.51 0.92
N VAL A 148 -4.52 4.22 0.87
CA VAL A 148 -5.05 2.86 0.71
C VAL A 148 -6.15 2.84 -0.35
N SER A 149 -6.51 1.64 -0.84
CA SER A 149 -7.75 1.51 -1.63
C SER A 149 -8.93 2.11 -0.87
N ARG A 150 -9.88 2.71 -1.58
CA ARG A 150 -11.12 3.22 -0.97
C ARG A 150 -11.84 2.17 -0.12
N ASP A 151 -11.84 0.92 -0.58
CA ASP A 151 -12.48 -0.19 0.14
C ASP A 151 -11.76 -0.54 1.46
N ASN A 152 -10.50 -0.18 1.60
CA ASN A 152 -9.72 -0.37 2.83
C ASN A 152 -9.78 0.83 3.79
N ALA A 153 -10.34 1.96 3.36
CA ALA A 153 -10.30 3.19 4.17
C ALA A 153 -10.99 3.03 5.53
N ALA A 154 -12.11 2.32 5.59
CA ALA A 154 -12.84 2.07 6.85
C ALA A 154 -11.99 1.28 7.86
N GLU A 155 -11.25 0.24 7.41
CA GLU A 155 -10.34 -0.52 8.25
C GLU A 155 -9.16 0.35 8.73
N ALA A 156 -8.57 1.15 7.83
CA ALA A 156 -7.46 2.04 8.16
C ALA A 156 -7.86 3.13 9.19
N LEU A 157 -9.09 3.61 9.16
CA LEU A 157 -9.63 4.60 10.09
C LEU A 157 -9.76 4.09 11.53
N LEU A 158 -9.66 2.78 11.77
CA LEU A 158 -9.56 2.23 13.13
C LEU A 158 -8.26 2.62 13.85
N CYS A 159 -7.26 3.13 13.12
CA CYS A 159 -6.06 3.75 13.68
C CYS A 159 -6.24 5.28 13.72
N PRO A 160 -6.52 5.89 14.89
CA PRO A 160 -6.87 7.31 14.99
C PRO A 160 -5.69 8.27 14.77
N ASP A 161 -4.45 7.76 14.81
CA ASP A 161 -3.22 8.57 14.74
C ASP A 161 -2.80 8.91 13.30
N LEU A 162 -3.53 8.40 12.30
CA LEU A 162 -3.22 8.56 10.89
C LEU A 162 -4.29 9.36 10.15
N THR A 163 -3.84 10.20 9.22
CA THR A 163 -4.71 10.76 8.19
C THR A 163 -4.85 9.74 7.06
N VAL A 164 -6.06 9.28 6.79
CA VAL A 164 -6.35 8.23 5.80
C VAL A 164 -6.87 8.84 4.51
N TYR A 165 -6.26 8.49 3.39
CA TYR A 165 -6.75 8.78 2.05
C TYR A 165 -7.18 7.48 1.36
N GLY A 166 -8.50 7.32 1.16
CA GLY A 166 -9.06 6.25 0.34
C GLY A 166 -9.03 6.66 -1.14
N VAL A 167 -8.27 5.94 -1.95
CA VAL A 167 -7.99 6.27 -3.35
C VAL A 167 -8.41 5.15 -4.30
N ASP A 168 -8.79 5.53 -5.51
CA ASP A 168 -9.26 4.59 -6.53
C ASP A 168 -8.18 4.27 -7.57
N THR A 169 -7.30 5.26 -7.86
CA THR A 169 -6.30 5.13 -8.93
C THR A 169 -4.93 5.68 -8.53
N LEU A 170 -3.89 5.22 -9.23
CA LEU A 170 -2.54 5.78 -9.12
C LEU A 170 -2.51 7.28 -9.50
N CYS A 171 -3.36 7.69 -10.46
CA CYS A 171 -3.50 9.09 -10.83
C CYS A 171 -4.00 9.96 -9.66
N ASP A 172 -4.95 9.48 -8.86
CA ASP A 172 -5.45 10.24 -7.70
C ASP A 172 -4.34 10.44 -6.66
N VAL A 173 -3.55 9.40 -6.39
CA VAL A 173 -2.40 9.49 -5.49
C VAL A 173 -1.38 10.51 -6.00
N ALA A 174 -0.98 10.40 -7.26
CA ALA A 174 0.02 11.27 -7.84
C ALA A 174 -0.46 12.74 -7.91
N ALA A 175 -1.72 12.97 -8.30
CA ALA A 175 -2.30 14.32 -8.36
C ALA A 175 -2.39 14.96 -6.95
N CYS A 176 -2.64 14.16 -5.91
CA CYS A 176 -2.60 14.63 -4.54
C CYS A 176 -1.18 15.02 -4.11
N LEU A 177 -0.19 14.14 -4.35
CA LEU A 177 1.19 14.35 -3.97
C LEU A 177 1.88 15.50 -4.74
N THR A 178 1.47 15.74 -5.97
CA THR A 178 1.94 16.90 -6.76
C THR A 178 1.21 18.19 -6.44
N GLY A 179 0.13 18.13 -5.65
CA GLY A 179 -0.71 19.29 -5.34
C GLY A 179 -1.65 19.72 -6.48
N GLU A 180 -1.75 18.94 -7.53
CA GLU A 180 -2.65 19.23 -8.67
C GLU A 180 -4.13 19.10 -8.27
N LYS A 181 -4.45 18.09 -7.43
CA LYS A 181 -5.80 17.83 -6.96
C LYS A 181 -5.77 17.45 -5.49
N PRO A 182 -6.29 18.30 -4.58
CA PRO A 182 -6.42 17.93 -3.19
C PRO A 182 -7.40 16.75 -3.04
N LEU A 183 -7.10 15.84 -2.13
CA LEU A 183 -8.01 14.78 -1.71
C LEU A 183 -8.59 15.11 -0.34
N ASP A 184 -9.86 14.79 -0.14
CA ASP A 184 -10.46 14.81 1.18
C ASP A 184 -10.01 13.56 1.96
N ALA A 185 -9.54 13.77 3.19
CA ALA A 185 -9.26 12.66 4.08
C ALA A 185 -10.54 11.87 4.36
N ALA A 186 -10.43 10.56 4.37
CA ALA A 186 -11.53 9.69 4.74
C ALA A 186 -11.98 9.98 6.17
N ARG A 187 -13.27 9.88 6.41
CA ARG A 187 -13.90 10.11 7.73
C ARG A 187 -14.60 8.84 8.16
N PRO A 188 -14.61 8.52 9.47
CA PRO A 188 -15.41 7.43 9.97
C PRO A 188 -16.87 7.65 9.61
N GLU A 189 -17.47 6.71 8.92
CA GLU A 189 -18.91 6.68 8.79
C GLU A 189 -19.50 6.17 10.11
N PRO A 190 -20.61 6.74 10.59
CA PRO A 190 -21.32 6.17 11.72
C PRO A 190 -21.65 4.72 11.37
N LEU A 191 -21.23 3.78 12.20
CA LEU A 191 -21.67 2.39 12.08
C LEU A 191 -23.19 2.44 12.18
N ALA A 192 -23.89 2.18 11.06
CA ALA A 192 -25.30 1.89 11.14
C ALA A 192 -25.45 0.69 12.10
N PRO A 193 -26.39 0.72 13.07
CA PRO A 193 -26.63 -0.46 13.87
C PRO A 193 -26.92 -1.59 12.91
N ASP A 194 -26.02 -2.58 12.89
CA ASP A 194 -26.16 -3.74 12.04
C ASP A 194 -27.52 -4.38 12.34
N GLN A 195 -28.41 -4.29 11.39
CA GLN A 195 -29.46 -5.30 11.26
C GLN A 195 -28.76 -6.53 10.70
N LEU A 196 -27.98 -7.19 11.56
CA LEU A 196 -27.40 -8.48 11.23
C LEU A 196 -28.57 -9.47 11.15
N ASP A 197 -29.05 -9.66 9.94
CA ASP A 197 -29.95 -10.78 9.63
C ASP A 197 -29.05 -12.02 9.63
N TYR A 198 -29.01 -12.70 10.76
CA TYR A 198 -28.23 -13.92 10.90
C TYR A 198 -29.01 -15.07 10.27
N ASP A 199 -28.53 -15.55 9.14
CA ASP A 199 -29.08 -16.73 8.47
C ASP A 199 -28.96 -18.01 9.33
N VAL A 200 -28.14 -18.03 10.38
CA VAL A 200 -27.88 -19.18 11.26
C VAL A 200 -27.72 -18.73 12.71
N ASP A 201 -28.44 -19.40 13.63
CA ASP A 201 -28.35 -19.22 15.08
C ASP A 201 -27.61 -20.40 15.73
N PHE A 202 -26.86 -20.13 16.81
CA PHE A 202 -26.27 -21.17 17.64
C PHE A 202 -27.29 -22.20 18.18
N ALA A 203 -28.55 -21.79 18.33
CA ALA A 203 -29.64 -22.67 18.72
C ALA A 203 -29.88 -23.81 17.71
N GLU A 204 -29.58 -23.57 16.42
CA GLU A 204 -29.75 -24.55 15.34
C GLU A 204 -28.64 -25.59 15.29
N VAL A 205 -27.48 -25.32 15.90
CA VAL A 205 -26.35 -26.25 15.96
C VAL A 205 -26.68 -27.38 16.96
N GLN A 206 -26.81 -28.59 16.47
CA GLN A 206 -27.09 -29.77 17.31
C GLN A 206 -25.80 -30.23 18.02
N GLY A 207 -25.92 -30.45 19.35
CA GLY A 207 -24.77 -30.86 20.17
C GLY A 207 -23.73 -29.77 20.35
N GLN A 208 -22.45 -30.13 20.38
CA GLN A 208 -21.28 -29.23 20.49
C GLN A 208 -21.31 -28.26 21.71
N ALA A 209 -21.85 -28.75 22.86
CA ALA A 209 -22.09 -27.91 24.05
C ALA A 209 -20.83 -27.22 24.55
N GLU A 210 -19.69 -27.92 24.55
CA GLU A 210 -18.42 -27.35 25.00
C GLU A 210 -17.91 -26.25 24.04
N ALA A 211 -17.97 -26.48 22.72
CA ALA A 211 -17.56 -25.49 21.73
C ALA A 211 -18.46 -24.24 21.78
N LYS A 212 -19.77 -24.40 21.89
CA LYS A 212 -20.71 -23.29 22.09
C LYS A 212 -20.35 -22.48 23.33
N ARG A 213 -20.12 -23.15 24.45
CA ARG A 213 -19.77 -22.47 25.70
C ARG A 213 -18.46 -21.70 25.64
N VAL A 214 -17.44 -22.25 24.97
CA VAL A 214 -16.15 -21.55 24.75
C VAL A 214 -16.34 -20.31 23.88
N LEU A 215 -17.13 -20.41 22.81
CA LEU A 215 -17.39 -19.27 21.93
C LEU A 215 -18.22 -18.17 22.61
N GLU A 216 -19.22 -18.53 23.42
CA GLU A 216 -19.97 -17.58 24.26
C GLU A 216 -19.05 -16.81 25.23
N ILE A 217 -18.14 -17.51 25.89
CA ILE A 217 -17.17 -16.90 26.83
C ILE A 217 -16.19 -15.99 26.08
N ALA A 218 -15.77 -16.38 24.87
CA ALA A 218 -14.83 -15.60 24.09
C ALA A 218 -15.44 -14.33 23.46
N ALA A 219 -16.78 -14.33 23.29
CA ALA A 219 -17.51 -13.19 22.74
C ALA A 219 -17.95 -12.15 23.80
N GLY A 220 -17.93 -12.51 25.07
CA GLY A 220 -18.32 -11.64 26.20
C GLY A 220 -17.14 -11.08 26.93
#